data_a70264cf8341b336a5f0c55d24f8abae
#
_entry.id   a70264cf8341b336a5f0c55d24f8abae
#
_cell.length_a   1.000
_cell.length_b   1.000
_cell.length_c   1.000
_cell.angle_alpha   90.00
_cell.angle_beta   90.00
_cell.angle_gamma   90.00
#
_symmetry.space_group_name_H-M   'P 1'
#
loop_
_entity.id
_entity.type
_entity.pdbx_description
1 polymer ?
#
loop_
_entity_poly.entity_id
_entity_poly.type
_entity_poly.pdbx_seq_one_letter_code
_entity_poly.pdbx_strand_id
1 'polypeptide(L)'
;DRAGTELAGAVVAERAGDGWIADTAPYEDMQPVMELDVTVTCSAGTYIRALARDLGEELGLGGHLTMLRRTRVGRFSVNMPNVMSAHAESKTFTNREGMEVTRNRAVLDDADHALDHALDPVASAAASMNMLAVSDQEAADLRFGRRIAHDIRTTTAAYVEETNDLVAILERAKRGEAKPVAVFN
;
A
#
# COMPACT_ATOMS: atom_id res chain seq x y z
N ASP A 1 -0.04 -18.64 28.40
CA ASP A 1 -1.20 -19.55 28.39
C ASP A 1 -2.49 -18.74 28.45
N ARG A 2 -2.99 -18.33 27.29
CA ARG A 2 -4.36 -17.83 27.17
C ARG A 2 -5.20 -18.96 26.61
N ALA A 3 -6.16 -19.41 27.42
CA ALA A 3 -7.16 -20.39 27.02
C ALA A 3 -7.81 -19.99 25.71
N GLY A 4 -7.90 -20.94 24.77
CA GLY A 4 -8.41 -20.73 23.43
C GLY A 4 -9.79 -20.07 23.43
N THR A 5 -9.92 -19.01 22.64
CA THR A 5 -11.22 -18.45 22.28
C THR A 5 -11.76 -19.30 21.15
N GLU A 6 -12.87 -19.98 21.39
CA GLU A 6 -13.63 -20.70 20.35
C GLU A 6 -14.04 -19.70 19.27
N LEU A 7 -13.53 -19.89 18.07
CA LEU A 7 -14.00 -19.16 16.88
C LEU A 7 -15.22 -19.90 16.33
N ALA A 8 -16.38 -19.32 16.46
CA ALA A 8 -17.60 -19.82 15.82
C ALA A 8 -17.55 -19.48 14.32
N GLY A 9 -17.37 -20.50 13.48
CA GLY A 9 -17.56 -20.47 12.04
C GLY A 9 -16.26 -20.35 11.22
N ALA A 10 -15.68 -21.46 10.85
CA ALA A 10 -14.70 -21.52 9.76
C ALA A 10 -15.44 -21.53 8.43
N VAL A 11 -15.12 -20.58 7.54
CA VAL A 11 -15.59 -20.61 6.14
C VAL A 11 -14.46 -21.22 5.31
N VAL A 12 -14.72 -22.37 4.72
CA VAL A 12 -13.83 -23.00 3.72
C VAL A 12 -14.27 -22.53 2.35
N ALA A 13 -13.35 -21.94 1.59
CA ALA A 13 -13.60 -21.55 0.22
C ALA A 13 -12.86 -22.49 -0.72
N GLU A 14 -13.55 -23.14 -1.63
CA GLU A 14 -12.97 -23.93 -2.71
C GLU A 14 -12.95 -23.14 -4.01
N ARG A 15 -11.91 -23.37 -4.81
CA ARG A 15 -11.82 -22.76 -6.13
C ARG A 15 -12.66 -23.56 -7.13
N ALA A 16 -13.73 -22.95 -7.65
CA ALA A 16 -14.56 -23.52 -8.70
C ALA A 16 -14.46 -22.64 -9.95
N GLY A 17 -13.76 -23.11 -10.97
CA GLY A 17 -13.52 -22.36 -12.21
C GLY A 17 -12.73 -21.07 -11.93
N ASP A 18 -13.23 -19.91 -12.37
CA ASP A 18 -12.61 -18.60 -12.17
C ASP A 18 -13.04 -17.90 -10.85
N GLY A 19 -13.85 -18.57 -10.03
CA GLY A 19 -14.38 -18.03 -8.78
C GLY A 19 -14.05 -18.88 -7.54
N TRP A 20 -14.35 -18.32 -6.36
CA TRP A 20 -14.29 -19.00 -5.08
C TRP A 20 -15.73 -19.25 -4.60
N ILE A 21 -16.05 -20.48 -4.22
CA ILE A 21 -17.30 -20.82 -3.55
C ILE A 21 -16.99 -20.96 -2.07
N ALA A 22 -17.68 -20.16 -1.24
CA ALA A 22 -17.62 -20.33 0.20
C ALA A 22 -18.55 -21.46 0.61
N ASP A 23 -18.01 -22.49 1.22
CA ASP A 23 -18.82 -23.51 1.88
C ASP A 23 -19.25 -22.95 3.24
N THR A 24 -20.55 -22.71 3.39
CA THR A 24 -21.16 -22.21 4.63
C THR A 24 -21.80 -23.33 5.44
N ALA A 25 -21.58 -24.60 5.08
CA ALA A 25 -22.09 -25.72 5.86
C ALA A 25 -21.51 -25.70 7.29
N PRO A 26 -22.30 -25.95 8.33
CA PRO A 26 -21.78 -26.02 9.67
C PRO A 26 -20.79 -27.20 9.75
N TYR A 27 -19.54 -26.90 10.05
CA TYR A 27 -18.50 -27.90 10.27
C TYR A 27 -18.83 -28.70 11.53
N GLU A 28 -19.12 -29.99 11.38
CA GLU A 28 -19.35 -30.90 12.49
C GLU A 28 -18.06 -31.25 13.26
N ASP A 29 -16.89 -31.02 12.63
CA ASP A 29 -15.57 -31.24 13.24
C ASP A 29 -14.80 -29.91 13.38
N MET A 30 -15.01 -29.21 14.49
CA MET A 30 -14.18 -28.06 14.85
C MET A 30 -12.76 -28.53 15.19
N GLN A 31 -11.79 -28.22 14.32
CA GLN A 31 -10.39 -28.46 14.60
C GLN A 31 -9.84 -27.34 15.51
N PRO A 32 -9.05 -27.68 16.54
CA PRO A 32 -8.41 -26.65 17.35
C PRO A 32 -7.44 -25.83 16.49
N VAL A 33 -7.55 -24.51 16.56
CA VAL A 33 -6.66 -23.58 15.88
C VAL A 33 -5.76 -22.87 16.89
N MET A 34 -4.53 -22.59 16.48
CA MET A 34 -3.63 -21.72 17.22
C MET A 34 -3.64 -20.34 16.58
N GLU A 35 -4.02 -19.32 17.33
CA GLU A 35 -3.98 -17.92 16.89
C GLU A 35 -2.72 -17.25 17.44
N LEU A 36 -2.00 -16.55 16.56
CA LEU A 36 -0.77 -15.84 16.88
C LEU A 36 -0.87 -14.39 16.43
N ASP A 37 -0.68 -13.47 17.37
CA ASP A 37 -0.46 -12.06 17.07
C ASP A 37 1.01 -11.81 16.78
N VAL A 38 1.33 -11.40 15.56
CA VAL A 38 2.70 -11.15 15.13
C VAL A 38 2.89 -9.75 14.59
N THR A 39 4.04 -9.14 14.87
CA THR A 39 4.49 -7.91 14.24
C THR A 39 5.63 -8.21 13.29
N VAL A 40 5.48 -7.83 12.01
CA VAL A 40 6.45 -8.11 10.95
C VAL A 40 7.03 -6.81 10.43
N THR A 41 8.36 -6.71 10.40
CA THR A 41 9.08 -5.67 9.64
C THR A 41 9.80 -6.33 8.47
N CYS A 42 9.48 -5.92 7.27
CA CYS A 42 9.99 -6.53 6.04
C CYS A 42 10.28 -5.49 4.96
N SER A 43 10.99 -5.90 3.92
CA SER A 43 11.24 -5.09 2.74
C SER A 43 10.00 -4.96 1.86
N ALA A 44 10.04 -4.02 0.91
CA ALA A 44 9.02 -3.90 -0.12
C ALA A 44 8.91 -5.18 -0.94
N GLY A 45 7.70 -5.53 -1.35
CA GLY A 45 7.41 -6.73 -2.13
C GLY A 45 7.21 -8.01 -1.32
N THR A 46 7.39 -8.00 0.00
CA THR A 46 7.15 -9.16 0.85
C THR A 46 5.64 -9.44 1.00
N TYR A 47 5.25 -10.67 0.70
CA TYR A 47 3.86 -11.12 0.82
C TYR A 47 3.62 -11.73 2.20
N ILE A 48 2.97 -10.97 3.09
CA ILE A 48 2.72 -11.42 4.47
C ILE A 48 1.81 -12.66 4.52
N ARG A 49 0.89 -12.81 3.57
CA ARG A 49 0.07 -14.03 3.42
C ARG A 49 0.92 -15.27 3.14
N ALA A 50 1.99 -15.13 2.35
CA ALA A 50 2.92 -16.23 2.13
C ALA A 50 3.68 -16.62 3.39
N LEU A 51 4.07 -15.62 4.19
CA LEU A 51 4.73 -15.88 5.47
C LEU A 51 3.84 -16.73 6.41
N ALA A 52 2.54 -16.43 6.51
CA ALA A 52 1.62 -17.21 7.32
C ALA A 52 1.46 -18.65 6.79
N ARG A 53 1.35 -18.81 5.46
CA ARG A 53 1.29 -20.12 4.82
C ARG A 53 2.57 -20.93 5.09
N ASP A 54 3.73 -20.34 4.81
CA ASP A 54 5.03 -21.02 4.94
C ASP A 54 5.30 -21.42 6.40
N LEU A 55 4.92 -20.57 7.37
CA LEU A 55 4.99 -20.92 8.79
C LEU A 55 4.06 -22.09 9.12
N GLY A 56 2.84 -22.09 8.60
CA GLY A 56 1.89 -23.19 8.81
C GLY A 56 2.36 -24.50 8.21
N GLU A 57 3.00 -24.45 7.03
CA GLU A 57 3.60 -25.61 6.37
C GLU A 57 4.77 -26.18 7.21
N GLU A 58 5.65 -25.33 7.71
CA GLU A 58 6.79 -25.73 8.54
C GLU A 58 6.35 -26.40 9.85
N LEU A 59 5.24 -25.92 10.41
CA LEU A 59 4.64 -26.51 11.63
C LEU A 59 3.77 -27.75 11.33
N GLY A 60 3.53 -28.07 10.06
CA GLY A 60 2.67 -29.20 9.65
C GLY A 60 1.18 -28.99 9.97
N LEU A 61 0.75 -27.75 10.19
CA LEU A 61 -0.62 -27.39 10.61
C LEU A 61 -1.40 -26.63 9.52
N GLY A 62 -0.71 -26.13 8.49
CA GLY A 62 -1.26 -25.11 7.61
C GLY A 62 -1.39 -23.75 8.32
N GLY A 63 -1.61 -22.67 7.54
CA GLY A 63 -1.70 -21.34 8.13
C GLY A 63 -2.26 -20.30 7.18
N HIS A 64 -3.01 -19.35 7.72
CA HIS A 64 -3.54 -18.21 6.99
C HIS A 64 -3.64 -16.98 7.91
N LEU A 65 -3.86 -15.80 7.31
CA LEU A 65 -4.11 -14.59 8.08
C LEU A 65 -5.61 -14.42 8.34
N THR A 66 -5.97 -14.19 9.58
CA THR A 66 -7.31 -13.75 9.98
C THR A 66 -7.43 -12.22 9.91
N MET A 67 -6.33 -11.50 10.16
CA MET A 67 -6.25 -10.04 10.10
C MET A 67 -4.89 -9.61 9.56
N LEU A 68 -4.87 -8.51 8.82
CA LEU A 68 -3.64 -7.83 8.41
C LEU A 68 -3.82 -6.31 8.54
N ARG A 69 -3.01 -5.69 9.40
CA ARG A 69 -2.95 -4.24 9.54
C ARG A 69 -1.56 -3.73 9.22
N ARG A 70 -1.46 -2.87 8.20
CA ARG A 70 -0.21 -2.16 7.92
C ARG A 70 -0.14 -0.89 8.76
N THR A 71 0.86 -0.80 9.62
CA THR A 71 1.03 0.33 10.54
C THR A 71 2.06 1.36 10.05
N ARG A 72 2.94 0.96 9.11
CA ARG A 72 3.98 1.84 8.57
C ARG A 72 4.39 1.44 7.14
N VAL A 73 4.68 2.44 6.31
CA VAL A 73 5.31 2.30 5.00
C VAL A 73 6.44 3.32 4.92
N GLY A 74 7.68 2.84 4.84
CA GLY A 74 8.85 3.71 4.91
C GLY A 74 8.85 4.56 6.19
N ARG A 75 8.81 5.86 6.06
CA ARG A 75 8.75 6.83 7.18
C ARG A 75 7.31 7.19 7.58
N PHE A 76 6.33 6.84 6.77
CA PHE A 76 4.92 7.16 7.05
C PHE A 76 4.30 6.11 7.96
N SER A 77 3.75 6.55 9.09
CA SER A 77 3.13 5.72 10.13
C SER A 77 1.69 6.16 10.39
N VAL A 78 0.83 5.22 10.74
CA VAL A 78 -0.54 5.52 11.19
C VAL A 78 -0.61 6.33 12.49
N ASN A 79 0.53 6.49 13.18
CA ASN A 79 0.63 7.26 14.42
C ASN A 79 1.18 8.68 14.19
N MET A 80 1.37 9.10 12.93
CA MET A 80 1.78 10.47 12.63
C MET A 80 0.65 11.45 12.93
N PRO A 81 0.96 12.72 13.23
CA PRO A 81 -0.06 13.76 13.28
C PRO A 81 -0.73 13.88 11.90
N ASN A 82 -1.96 14.34 11.88
CA ASN A 82 -2.76 14.56 10.67
C ASN A 82 -3.12 13.30 9.86
N VAL A 83 -3.08 12.11 10.48
CA VAL A 83 -3.59 10.90 9.84
C VAL A 83 -5.11 10.95 9.78
N MET A 84 -5.66 10.81 8.59
CA MET A 84 -7.09 10.73 8.37
C MET A 84 -7.60 9.32 8.64
N SER A 85 -8.77 9.24 9.26
CA SER A 85 -9.51 7.99 9.41
C SER A 85 -10.43 7.73 8.21
N ALA A 86 -10.68 6.46 7.95
CA ALA A 86 -11.62 6.02 6.93
C ALA A 86 -12.31 4.74 7.42
N HIS A 87 -13.56 4.56 7.02
CA HIS A 87 -14.31 3.34 7.26
C HIS A 87 -14.68 2.65 5.95
N ALA A 88 -15.07 1.38 6.02
CA ALA A 88 -15.52 0.64 4.85
C ALA A 88 -17.04 0.73 4.73
N GLU A 89 -17.52 1.16 3.57
CA GLU A 89 -18.92 1.09 3.16
C GLU A 89 -19.14 0.02 2.11
N SER A 90 -20.15 -0.80 2.28
CA SER A 90 -20.60 -1.75 1.27
C SER A 90 -21.58 -1.08 0.32
N LYS A 91 -21.29 -1.10 -0.97
CA LYS A 91 -22.18 -0.59 -2.01
C LYS A 91 -22.57 -1.72 -2.96
N THR A 92 -23.87 -1.99 -3.07
CA THR A 92 -24.42 -2.91 -4.06
C THR A 92 -24.82 -2.14 -5.31
N PHE A 93 -24.45 -2.64 -6.48
CA PHE A 93 -24.79 -2.08 -7.78
C PHE A 93 -24.93 -3.19 -8.81
N THR A 94 -25.68 -2.93 -9.86
CA THR A 94 -25.81 -3.85 -10.98
C THR A 94 -24.64 -3.64 -11.94
N ASN A 95 -23.90 -4.73 -12.23
CA ASN A 95 -22.81 -4.69 -13.20
C ASN A 95 -23.33 -4.66 -14.66
N ARG A 96 -22.41 -4.58 -15.63
CA ARG A 96 -22.77 -4.54 -17.06
C ARG A 96 -23.46 -5.80 -17.57
N GLU A 97 -23.37 -6.88 -16.82
CA GLU A 97 -23.95 -8.19 -17.12
C GLU A 97 -25.33 -8.38 -16.45
N GLY A 98 -25.84 -7.34 -15.77
CA GLY A 98 -27.15 -7.36 -15.11
C GLY A 98 -27.14 -8.05 -13.73
N MET A 99 -25.98 -8.40 -13.18
CA MET A 99 -25.86 -9.03 -11.87
C MET A 99 -25.66 -8.01 -10.76
N GLU A 100 -26.28 -8.24 -9.61
CA GLU A 100 -25.99 -7.47 -8.41
C GLU A 100 -24.62 -7.85 -7.85
N VAL A 101 -23.76 -6.85 -7.67
CA VAL A 101 -22.41 -7.01 -7.11
C VAL A 101 -22.26 -6.06 -5.93
N THR A 102 -21.86 -6.59 -4.79
CA THR A 102 -21.52 -5.79 -3.61
C THR A 102 -20.01 -5.61 -3.53
N ARG A 103 -19.56 -4.36 -3.41
CA ARG A 103 -18.15 -4.01 -3.21
C ARG A 103 -18.00 -3.09 -2.01
N ASN A 104 -16.95 -3.34 -1.24
CA ASN A 104 -16.54 -2.44 -0.18
C ASN A 104 -15.67 -1.32 -0.78
N ARG A 105 -15.93 -0.08 -0.36
CA ARG A 105 -15.09 1.08 -0.64
C ARG A 105 -14.65 1.73 0.68
N ALA A 106 -13.47 2.31 0.69
CA ALA A 106 -13.07 3.18 1.78
C ALA A 106 -13.72 4.55 1.61
N VAL A 107 -14.27 5.08 2.68
CA VAL A 107 -14.84 6.43 2.76
C VAL A 107 -14.10 7.17 3.86
N LEU A 108 -13.58 8.35 3.54
CA LEU A 108 -12.92 9.21 4.52
C LEU A 108 -13.95 9.74 5.51
N ASP A 109 -13.61 9.72 6.80
CA ASP A 109 -14.50 10.20 7.86
C ASP A 109 -14.67 11.74 7.81
N ASP A 110 -13.65 12.45 7.30
CA ASP A 110 -13.65 13.89 7.10
C ASP A 110 -13.16 14.23 5.68
N ALA A 111 -13.95 13.92 4.67
CA ALA A 111 -13.60 14.14 3.28
C ALA A 111 -13.53 15.63 2.90
N ASP A 112 -14.32 16.48 3.53
CA ASP A 112 -14.41 17.92 3.22
C ASP A 112 -13.11 18.65 3.61
N HIS A 113 -12.40 18.17 4.62
CA HIS A 113 -11.12 18.73 5.08
C HIS A 113 -9.90 17.89 4.64
N ALA A 114 -10.03 17.02 3.63
CA ALA A 114 -8.96 16.14 3.20
C ALA A 114 -7.68 16.89 2.81
N LEU A 115 -7.81 18.08 2.21
CA LEU A 115 -6.66 18.90 1.82
C LEU A 115 -5.91 19.51 3.00
N ASP A 116 -6.56 19.73 4.14
CA ASP A 116 -5.93 20.25 5.36
C ASP A 116 -4.95 19.23 5.98
N HIS A 117 -5.13 17.95 5.62
CA HIS A 117 -4.27 16.84 6.01
C HIS A 117 -3.19 16.51 4.95
N ALA A 118 -3.17 17.20 3.82
CA ALA A 118 -2.20 16.95 2.78
C ALA A 118 -0.78 17.24 3.28
N LEU A 119 0.12 16.31 3.00
CA LEU A 119 1.54 16.50 3.31
C LEU A 119 2.19 17.38 2.22
N ASP A 120 3.17 18.18 2.63
CA ASP A 120 4.02 18.89 1.69
C ASP A 120 4.75 17.89 0.77
N PRO A 121 4.65 18.03 -0.58
CA PRO A 121 5.22 17.07 -1.51
C PRO A 121 6.74 16.98 -1.43
N VAL A 122 7.43 18.11 -1.27
CA VAL A 122 8.91 18.16 -1.18
C VAL A 122 9.37 17.52 0.13
N ALA A 123 8.74 17.85 1.26
CA ALA A 123 9.04 17.23 2.54
C ALA A 123 8.76 15.71 2.52
N SER A 124 7.70 15.28 1.85
CA SER A 124 7.35 13.86 1.69
C SER A 124 8.38 13.11 0.84
N ALA A 125 8.85 13.71 -0.25
CA ALA A 125 9.91 13.16 -1.07
C ALA A 125 11.23 13.09 -0.30
N ALA A 126 11.61 14.16 0.40
CA ALA A 126 12.82 14.21 1.22
C ALA A 126 12.83 13.15 2.34
N ALA A 127 11.67 12.79 2.86
CA ALA A 127 11.53 11.73 3.85
C ALA A 127 11.78 10.31 3.28
N SER A 128 11.76 10.14 1.95
CA SER A 128 11.72 8.83 1.30
C SER A 128 12.86 8.57 0.32
N MET A 129 13.48 9.62 -0.26
CA MET A 129 14.48 9.49 -1.32
C MET A 129 15.48 10.65 -1.31
N ASN A 130 16.49 10.57 -2.16
CA ASN A 130 17.43 11.66 -2.35
C ASN A 130 16.77 12.85 -3.06
N MET A 131 17.26 14.05 -2.76
CA MET A 131 16.74 15.29 -3.31
C MET A 131 17.77 15.95 -4.22
N LEU A 132 17.32 16.60 -5.28
CA LEU A 132 18.12 17.39 -6.21
C LEU A 132 17.41 18.73 -6.43
N ALA A 133 18.06 19.81 -6.01
CA ALA A 133 17.63 21.16 -6.37
C ALA A 133 17.93 21.38 -7.86
N VAL A 134 16.96 21.88 -8.61
CA VAL A 134 17.06 22.19 -10.03
C VAL A 134 16.69 23.64 -10.30
N SER A 135 17.26 24.22 -11.35
CA SER A 135 16.91 25.54 -11.83
C SER A 135 15.54 25.53 -12.52
N ASP A 136 14.95 26.73 -12.69
CA ASP A 136 13.68 26.90 -13.44
C ASP A 136 13.76 26.34 -14.86
N GLN A 137 14.90 26.51 -15.52
CA GLN A 137 15.11 25.98 -16.87
C GLN A 137 15.12 24.44 -16.88
N GLU A 138 15.80 23.81 -15.93
CA GLU A 138 15.82 22.35 -15.79
C GLU A 138 14.45 21.82 -15.37
N ALA A 139 13.74 22.54 -14.50
CA ALA A 139 12.36 22.21 -14.13
C ALA A 139 11.42 22.22 -15.35
N ALA A 140 11.55 23.26 -16.21
CA ALA A 140 10.81 23.31 -17.46
C ALA A 140 11.16 22.14 -18.40
N ASP A 141 12.44 21.81 -18.55
CA ASP A 141 12.87 20.67 -19.36
C ASP A 141 12.32 19.33 -18.82
N LEU A 142 12.35 19.14 -17.51
CA LEU A 142 11.79 17.94 -16.86
C LEU A 142 10.28 17.84 -17.05
N ARG A 143 9.54 18.95 -16.97
CA ARG A 143 8.08 18.98 -17.23
C ARG A 143 7.74 18.56 -18.67
N PHE A 144 8.64 18.80 -19.62
CA PHE A 144 8.53 18.30 -20.99
C PHE A 144 9.08 16.89 -21.20
N GLY A 145 9.47 16.18 -20.13
CA GLY A 145 10.03 14.84 -20.22
C GLY A 145 11.48 14.78 -20.72
N ARG A 146 12.17 15.93 -20.78
CA ARG A 146 13.56 16.01 -21.23
C ARG A 146 14.51 15.57 -20.12
N ARG A 147 15.73 15.21 -20.51
CA ARG A 147 16.81 14.87 -19.60
C ARG A 147 17.56 16.12 -19.14
N ILE A 148 18.14 16.04 -17.97
CA ILE A 148 19.03 17.05 -17.41
C ILE A 148 20.43 16.48 -17.16
N ALA A 149 21.44 17.36 -17.13
CA ALA A 149 22.84 16.96 -17.00
C ALA A 149 23.26 16.80 -15.53
N HIS A 150 22.68 15.79 -14.87
CA HIS A 150 23.01 15.42 -13.50
C HIS A 150 23.33 13.93 -13.36
N ASP A 151 24.47 13.61 -12.75
CA ASP A 151 24.84 12.20 -12.46
C ASP A 151 24.25 11.77 -11.13
N ILE A 152 23.07 11.16 -11.17
CA ILE A 152 22.42 10.58 -10.00
C ILE A 152 22.67 9.07 -9.94
N ARG A 153 22.79 8.51 -8.74
CA ARG A 153 23.07 7.07 -8.55
C ARG A 153 21.83 6.27 -8.21
N THR A 154 20.86 6.87 -7.59
CA THR A 154 19.59 6.27 -7.14
C THR A 154 18.44 7.13 -7.58
N THR A 155 17.22 6.62 -7.45
CA THR A 155 16.00 7.40 -7.64
C THR A 155 16.05 8.67 -6.79
N THR A 156 15.84 9.82 -7.40
CA THR A 156 16.04 11.15 -6.80
C THR A 156 14.85 12.04 -7.14
N ALA A 157 14.35 12.79 -6.18
CA ALA A 157 13.31 13.78 -6.40
C ALA A 157 13.94 15.13 -6.80
N ALA A 158 13.49 15.71 -7.90
CA ALA A 158 13.88 17.04 -8.35
C ALA A 158 12.87 18.08 -7.85
N TYR A 159 13.35 19.17 -7.30
CA TYR A 159 12.52 20.26 -6.79
C TYR A 159 13.15 21.64 -7.06
N VAL A 160 12.33 22.67 -7.16
CA VAL A 160 12.79 24.06 -7.21
C VAL A 160 12.84 24.60 -5.79
N GLU A 161 14.02 25.03 -5.34
CA GLU A 161 14.25 25.47 -3.96
C GLU A 161 13.47 26.74 -3.59
N GLU A 162 13.41 27.70 -4.52
CA GLU A 162 12.76 29.00 -4.28
C GLU A 162 11.24 28.89 -4.11
N THR A 163 10.59 28.01 -4.86
CA THR A 163 9.12 27.85 -4.85
C THR A 163 8.66 26.66 -4.00
N ASN A 164 9.59 25.80 -3.56
CA ASN A 164 9.30 24.54 -2.91
C ASN A 164 8.41 23.62 -3.78
N ASP A 165 8.58 23.67 -5.10
CA ASP A 165 7.83 22.85 -6.05
C ASP A 165 8.53 21.52 -6.29
N LEU A 166 7.84 20.41 -6.06
CA LEU A 166 8.28 19.08 -6.50
C LEU A 166 8.02 18.96 -8.01
N VAL A 167 9.09 18.79 -8.80
CA VAL A 167 9.03 18.80 -10.27
C VAL A 167 8.93 17.42 -10.87
N ALA A 168 9.80 16.51 -10.43
CA ALA A 168 9.87 15.17 -11.01
C ALA A 168 10.54 14.16 -10.09
N ILE A 169 10.27 12.89 -10.32
CA ILE A 169 11.11 11.79 -9.85
C ILE A 169 12.02 11.37 -10.99
N LEU A 170 13.32 11.29 -10.69
CA LEU A 170 14.37 11.04 -11.65
C LEU A 170 14.99 9.67 -11.46
N GLU A 171 15.38 9.05 -12.57
CA GLU A 171 16.28 7.90 -12.62
C GLU A 171 17.53 8.23 -13.43
N ARG A 172 18.59 7.47 -13.15
CA ARG A 172 19.84 7.56 -13.92
C ARG A 172 19.60 7.26 -15.40
N ALA A 173 20.07 8.13 -16.27
CA ALA A 173 20.16 7.90 -17.70
C ALA A 173 21.61 7.56 -18.10
N LYS A 174 21.90 7.51 -19.40
CA LYS A 174 23.25 7.27 -19.92
C LYS A 174 24.08 8.56 -19.83
N ARG A 175 25.40 8.41 -19.64
CA ARG A 175 26.39 9.50 -19.77
C ARG A 175 26.27 10.65 -18.77
N GLY A 176 25.94 10.37 -17.51
CA GLY A 176 25.85 11.41 -16.48
C GLY A 176 24.60 12.29 -16.58
N GLU A 177 23.56 11.78 -17.23
CA GLU A 177 22.24 12.42 -17.32
C GLU A 177 21.25 11.76 -16.37
N ALA A 178 20.26 12.54 -15.95
CA ALA A 178 19.05 12.09 -15.26
C ALA A 178 17.83 12.25 -16.18
N LYS A 179 16.90 11.30 -16.11
CA LYS A 179 15.65 11.33 -16.86
C LYS A 179 14.46 11.28 -15.91
N PRO A 180 13.37 12.01 -16.21
CA PRO A 180 12.16 11.91 -15.41
C PRO A 180 11.44 10.58 -15.68
N VAL A 181 10.91 9.97 -14.62
CA VAL A 181 10.03 8.80 -14.64
C VAL A 181 8.62 9.11 -14.14
N ALA A 182 8.50 10.17 -13.36
CA ALA A 182 7.23 10.80 -13.00
C ALA A 182 7.43 12.31 -13.00
N VAL A 183 6.45 13.05 -13.47
CA VAL A 183 6.46 14.53 -13.56
C VAL A 183 5.24 15.07 -12.83
N PHE A 184 5.44 16.15 -12.07
CA PHE A 184 4.41 16.87 -11.34
C PHE A 184 4.21 18.24 -11.99
N ASN A 185 2.95 18.65 -12.17
CA ASN A 185 2.53 19.92 -12.76
C ASN A 185 1.76 20.75 -11.75
#